data_838f3047947be4770443f9543280641b
#
_entry.id   838f3047947be4770443f9543280641b
#
_cell.length_a   1.000
_cell.length_b   1.000
_cell.length_c   1.000
_cell.angle_alpha   90.00
_cell.angle_beta   90.00
_cell.angle_gamma   90.00
#
_symmetry.space_group_name_H-M   'P 1'
#
loop_
_entity.id
_entity.type
_entity.pdbx_description
1 polymer ?
#
loop_
_entity_poly.entity_id
_entity_poly.type
_entity_poly.pdbx_seq_one_letter_code
_entity_poly.pdbx_strand_id
1 'polypeptide(L)' 'MISYLPFYRTLLSKGITEYQLIFKHGFSANTFHRMKNGKAISTKTIDALCFVLNCEVRDILEYVADE' A
#
# COMPACT_ATOMS: atom_id res chain seq x y z
N MET A 1 -15.93 -3.56 -1.55
CA MET A 1 -14.83 -3.84 -0.60
C MET A 1 -13.57 -3.10 -1.04
N ILE A 2 -12.72 -2.77 -0.10
CA ILE A 2 -11.45 -2.12 -0.41
C ILE A 2 -10.46 -3.15 -0.93
N SER A 3 -9.76 -2.79 -2.00
CA SER A 3 -8.68 -3.60 -2.58
C SER A 3 -7.38 -2.80 -2.56
N TYR A 4 -6.29 -3.46 -2.18
CA TYR A 4 -4.95 -2.86 -2.23
C TYR A 4 -4.17 -3.28 -3.49
N LEU A 5 -4.85 -3.83 -4.47
CA LEU A 5 -4.21 -4.22 -5.73
C LEU A 5 -3.46 -3.06 -6.39
N PRO A 6 -3.99 -1.82 -6.38
CA PRO A 6 -3.24 -0.69 -6.94
C PRO A 6 -1.88 -0.49 -6.29
N PHE A 7 -1.76 -0.72 -4.98
CA PHE A 7 -0.48 -0.60 -4.28
C PHE A 7 0.57 -1.53 -4.89
N TYR A 8 0.20 -2.79 -5.13
CA TYR A 8 1.15 -3.76 -5.70
C TYR A 8 1.51 -3.43 -7.15
N ARG A 9 0.57 -2.91 -7.90
CA ARG A 9 0.84 -2.40 -9.26
C ARG A 9 1.81 -1.23 -9.23
N THR A 10 1.63 -0.32 -8.27
CA THR A 10 2.52 0.84 -8.10
C THR A 10 3.93 0.40 -7.73
N LEU A 11 4.08 -0.54 -6.80
CA LEU A 11 5.38 -1.09 -6.45
C LEU A 11 6.07 -1.69 -7.69
N LEU A 12 5.33 -2.50 -8.43
CA LEU A 12 5.88 -3.14 -9.63
C LEU A 12 6.30 -2.09 -10.66
N SER A 13 5.45 -1.10 -10.89
CA SER A 13 5.72 -0.01 -11.83
C SER A 13 6.96 0.80 -11.47
N LYS A 14 7.19 1.01 -10.18
CA LYS A 14 8.31 1.83 -9.69
C LYS A 14 9.57 1.00 -9.39
N GLY A 15 9.49 -0.31 -9.50
CA GLY A 15 10.62 -1.19 -9.16
C GLY A 15 10.97 -1.16 -7.68
N ILE A 16 9.98 -0.96 -6.81
CA ILE A 16 10.16 -0.91 -5.36
C ILE A 16 9.56 -2.15 -4.74
N THR A 17 10.20 -2.67 -3.69
CA THR A 17 9.74 -3.87 -2.98
C THR A 17 9.25 -3.50 -1.58
N GLU A 18 8.43 -4.38 -0.99
CA GLU A 18 8.03 -4.25 0.42
C GLU A 18 9.25 -4.25 1.34
N TYR A 19 10.25 -5.06 1.00
CA TYR A 19 11.50 -5.12 1.75
C TYR A 19 12.14 -3.73 1.87
N GLN A 20 12.20 -3.00 0.75
CA GLN A 20 12.76 -1.64 0.75
C GLN A 20 11.93 -0.70 1.61
N LEU A 21 10.63 -0.81 1.56
CA LEU A 21 9.75 0.03 2.39
C LEU A 21 9.96 -0.25 3.88
N ILE A 22 10.13 -1.50 4.25
CA ILE A 22 10.35 -1.89 5.65
C ILE A 22 11.72 -1.40 6.14
N PHE A 23 12.77 -1.72 5.40
CA PHE A 23 14.14 -1.53 5.90
C PHE A 23 14.74 -0.16 5.55
N LYS A 24 14.28 0.50 4.50
CA LYS A 24 14.72 1.85 4.15
C LYS A 24 13.84 2.95 4.72
N HIS A 25 12.54 2.71 4.78
CA HIS A 25 11.57 3.75 5.12
C HIS A 25 10.85 3.50 6.44
N GLY A 26 11.16 2.41 7.12
CA GLY A 26 10.67 2.15 8.47
C GLY A 26 9.22 1.68 8.55
N PHE A 27 8.64 1.19 7.46
CA PHE A 27 7.28 0.62 7.52
C PHE A 27 7.29 -0.70 8.27
N SER A 28 6.18 -1.01 8.94
CA SER A 28 6.02 -2.28 9.64
C SER A 28 5.69 -3.40 8.64
N ALA A 29 6.36 -4.53 8.80
CA ALA A 29 6.02 -5.74 8.03
C ALA A 29 4.57 -6.15 8.26
N ASN A 30 4.04 -5.91 9.46
CA ASN A 30 2.65 -6.22 9.79
C ASN A 30 1.67 -5.41 8.94
N THR A 31 2.00 -4.17 8.59
CA THR A 31 1.17 -3.35 7.70
C THR A 31 0.93 -4.06 6.38
N PHE A 32 1.97 -4.58 5.76
CA PHE A 32 1.85 -5.25 4.47
C PHE A 32 1.18 -6.62 4.60
N HIS A 33 1.39 -7.31 5.71
CA HIS A 33 0.67 -8.54 6.01
C HIS A 33 -0.84 -8.27 6.09
N ARG A 34 -1.24 -7.19 6.77
CA ARG A 34 -2.64 -6.80 6.86
C ARG A 34 -3.22 -6.47 5.49
N MET A 35 -2.48 -5.74 4.67
CA MET A 35 -2.91 -5.38 3.31
C MET A 35 -3.13 -6.64 2.46
N LYS A 36 -2.23 -7.62 2.54
CA LYS A 36 -2.38 -8.87 1.80
C LYS A 36 -3.61 -9.66 2.21
N ASN A 37 -4.07 -9.49 3.46
CA ASN A 37 -5.25 -10.17 3.96
C ASN A 37 -6.51 -9.31 3.90
N GLY A 38 -6.47 -8.20 3.17
CA GLY A 38 -7.62 -7.34 2.97
C GLY A 38 -8.06 -6.58 4.21
N LYS A 39 -7.18 -6.42 5.19
CA LYS A 39 -7.51 -5.77 6.45
C LYS A 39 -7.27 -4.27 6.37
N ALA A 40 -7.94 -3.52 7.26
CA ALA A 40 -7.82 -2.07 7.30
C ALA A 40 -6.42 -1.62 7.70
N ILE A 41 -5.97 -0.53 7.10
CA ILE A 41 -4.78 0.21 7.53
C ILE A 41 -5.19 1.64 7.83
N SER A 42 -4.39 2.34 8.62
CA SER A 42 -4.72 3.71 8.99
C SER A 42 -4.49 4.68 7.83
N THR A 43 -5.22 5.80 7.84
CA THR A 43 -5.00 6.87 6.87
C THR A 43 -3.60 7.47 7.02
N LYS A 44 -3.04 7.44 8.22
CA LYS A 44 -1.66 7.87 8.46
C LYS A 44 -0.67 7.00 7.67
N THR A 45 -0.91 5.70 7.62
CA THR A 45 -0.07 4.79 6.83
C THR A 45 -0.23 5.07 5.34
N ILE A 46 -1.47 5.32 4.89
CA ILE A 46 -1.73 5.68 3.49
C ILE A 46 -1.00 6.96 3.12
N ASP A 47 -1.05 7.96 3.99
CA ASP A 47 -0.35 9.23 3.80
C ASP A 47 1.15 9.00 3.64
N ALA A 48 1.75 8.21 4.51
CA ALA A 48 3.18 7.90 4.46
C ALA A 48 3.55 7.15 3.17
N LEU A 49 2.72 6.19 2.75
CA LEU A 49 2.96 5.46 1.51
C LEU A 49 2.90 6.38 0.29
N CYS A 50 1.93 7.27 0.24
CA CYS A 50 1.82 8.24 -0.85
C CYS A 50 3.03 9.15 -0.90
N PHE A 51 3.52 9.59 0.26
CA PHE A 51 4.70 10.44 0.33
C PHE A 51 5.95 9.71 -0.17
N VAL A 52 6.19 8.52 0.35
CA VAL A 52 7.40 7.74 0.02
C VAL A 52 7.40 7.30 -1.44
N LEU A 53 6.25 6.87 -1.94
CA LEU A 53 6.12 6.39 -3.32
C LEU A 53 5.87 7.51 -4.31
N ASN A 54 5.65 8.73 -3.83
CA ASN A 54 5.30 9.88 -4.66
C ASN A 54 4.12 9.56 -5.57
N CYS A 55 3.02 9.15 -4.97
CA CYS A 55 1.82 8.73 -5.68
C CYS A 55 0.57 9.25 -4.98
N GLU A 56 -0.60 8.96 -5.55
CA GLU A 56 -1.88 9.39 -5.01
C GLU A 56 -2.56 8.23 -4.28
N VAL A 57 -3.61 8.55 -3.52
CA VAL A 57 -4.38 7.54 -2.77
C VAL A 57 -4.90 6.44 -3.69
N ARG A 58 -5.36 6.79 -4.88
CA ARG A 58 -5.87 5.82 -5.87
C ARG A 58 -4.80 4.84 -6.36
N ASP A 59 -3.52 5.19 -6.16
CA ASP A 59 -2.40 4.31 -6.49
C ASP A 59 -2.08 3.34 -5.36
N ILE A 60 -2.78 3.44 -4.24
CA ILE A 60 -2.62 2.57 -3.07
C ILE A 60 -3.81 1.64 -2.90
N LEU A 61 -5.02 2.18 -3.02
CA LEU A 61 -6.24 1.40 -2.79
C LEU A 61 -7.36 1.85 -3.72
N GLU A 62 -8.37 0.99 -3.85
CA GLU A 62 -9.57 1.28 -4.61
C GLU A 62 -10.76 0.60 -3.96
N TYR A 63 -11.94 1.10 -4.26
CA TYR A 63 -13.18 0.41 -3.87
C TYR A 63 -13.63 -0.48 -5.03
N VAL A 64 -13.91 -1.73 -4.71
CA VAL A 64 -14.46 -2.69 -5.68
C VAL A 64 -15.86 -3.05 -5.21
N ALA A 65 -16.85 -2.81 -6.07
CA ALA A 65 -18.23 -3.13 -5.74
C ALA A 65 -18.44 -4.64 -5.67
N ASP A 66 -19.16 -5.07 -4.63
CA ASP A 66 -19.60 -6.45 -4.51
C ASP A 66 -20.83 -6.67 -5.38
N GLU A 67 -20.88 -7.79 -6.05
CA GLU A 67 -22.04 -8.18 -6.86
C GLU A 67 -22.91 -9.20 -6.16
#